data_08beb08017478a160b8e01cb03f2e4d2
#
_entry.id   08beb08017478a160b8e01cb03f2e4d2
#
_cell.length_a   1.000
_cell.length_b   1.000
_cell.length_c   1.000
_cell.angle_alpha   90.00
_cell.angle_beta   90.00
_cell.angle_gamma   90.00
#
_symmetry.space_group_name_H-M   'P 1'
#
loop_
_entity.id
_entity.type
_entity.pdbx_description
1 polymer ?
#
loop_
_entity_poly.entity_id
_entity_poly.type
_entity_poly.pdbx_seq_one_letter_code
_entity_poly.pdbx_strand_id
1 'polypeptide(L)'
;MVNVAILGFGVVGSGVAEVLDTNERHIEGKVDDLIRLKYILDVRDFPDSPFAGKVVHDFSVIEQDPEVSIVVETIGGAKVALDFTRRALQAGKSVITSNKELVAEHGCELLRLAQEKGVSYLFEASVGGGIPIIRPLNQCLAANEIEEITGILNGTTNYILTRMIRAGLSFGDALREAQANGYAEQDPTADIEGHDACRKICILASLAFGRHIYPRQVPTEGITGVTLADVAYADSCGKKLKLLGRAIRRTDGKVCAYVAPHLVDRENPLSGVEDVFNAIAVRGNAIGDVMFYGRGAGKLPTASAVVADVIDAAKHRDEKKRMFWAEGGDDTAVPPDGLESRWYLRGTGVQAAEAAFPDRTRLSRPGAPADEFALVTMTRAALEARLTGMTPGSMFRVLD
;
A
#
# COMPACT_ATOMS: atom_id res chain seq x y z
N MET A 1 0.81 -33.39 7.69
CA MET A 1 1.42 -32.80 6.48
C MET A 1 0.44 -31.82 5.85
N VAL A 2 0.90 -30.63 5.52
CA VAL A 2 0.11 -29.55 4.90
C VAL A 2 0.56 -29.40 3.46
N ASN A 3 -0.31 -29.73 2.51
CA ASN A 3 -0.01 -29.55 1.09
C ASN A 3 -0.49 -28.17 0.62
N VAL A 4 0.39 -27.48 -0.10
CA VAL A 4 0.21 -26.14 -0.64
C VAL A 4 0.19 -26.20 -2.16
N ALA A 5 -0.70 -25.43 -2.78
CA ALA A 5 -0.69 -25.16 -4.22
C ALA A 5 -0.44 -23.67 -4.47
N ILE A 6 0.38 -23.32 -5.46
CA ILE A 6 0.66 -21.94 -5.88
C ILE A 6 -0.07 -21.68 -7.19
N LEU A 7 -0.85 -20.59 -7.25
CA LEU A 7 -1.50 -20.09 -8.46
C LEU A 7 -0.70 -18.90 -9.01
N GLY A 8 -0.11 -19.08 -10.20
CA GLY A 8 0.80 -18.12 -10.83
C GLY A 8 2.26 -18.34 -10.40
N PHE A 9 3.13 -18.66 -11.36
CA PHE A 9 4.56 -18.89 -11.13
C PHE A 9 5.42 -17.77 -11.71
N GLY A 10 4.95 -16.53 -11.46
CA GLY A 10 5.71 -15.30 -11.75
C GLY A 10 6.76 -15.02 -10.66
N VAL A 11 7.11 -13.73 -10.52
CA VAL A 11 8.14 -13.27 -9.56
C VAL A 11 7.81 -13.70 -8.13
N VAL A 12 6.58 -13.46 -7.66
CA VAL A 12 6.17 -13.79 -6.28
C VAL A 12 6.02 -15.29 -6.10
N GLY A 13 5.27 -15.98 -6.97
CA GLY A 13 5.02 -17.41 -6.86
C GLY A 13 6.30 -18.24 -6.89
N SER A 14 7.24 -17.93 -7.79
CA SER A 14 8.54 -18.59 -7.81
C SER A 14 9.36 -18.30 -6.55
N GLY A 15 9.25 -17.07 -5.99
CA GLY A 15 9.85 -16.72 -4.72
C GLY A 15 9.26 -17.52 -3.54
N VAL A 16 7.94 -17.76 -3.53
CA VAL A 16 7.28 -18.58 -2.50
C VAL A 16 7.79 -20.02 -2.55
N ALA A 17 7.87 -20.61 -3.75
CA ALA A 17 8.44 -21.95 -3.92
C ALA A 17 9.89 -22.03 -3.42
N GLU A 18 10.71 -21.04 -3.77
CA GLU A 18 12.10 -20.93 -3.33
C GLU A 18 12.22 -20.81 -1.80
N VAL A 19 11.41 -19.98 -1.15
CA VAL A 19 11.44 -19.84 0.33
C VAL A 19 10.97 -21.11 1.03
N LEU A 20 9.92 -21.77 0.53
CA LEU A 20 9.45 -23.04 1.08
C LEU A 20 10.51 -24.13 0.99
N ASP A 21 11.24 -24.20 -0.12
CA ASP A 21 12.30 -25.18 -0.33
C ASP A 21 13.55 -24.87 0.51
N THR A 22 14.06 -23.64 0.39
CA THR A 22 15.33 -23.23 1.05
C THR A 22 15.23 -23.24 2.57
N ASN A 23 14.05 -22.86 3.13
CA ASN A 23 13.83 -22.76 4.56
C ASN A 23 13.01 -23.92 5.15
N GLU A 24 12.85 -25.03 4.42
CA GLU A 24 11.99 -26.17 4.80
C GLU A 24 12.17 -26.58 6.27
N ARG A 25 13.39 -26.91 6.70
CA ARG A 25 13.69 -27.35 8.08
C ARG A 25 13.34 -26.30 9.14
N HIS A 26 13.55 -25.03 8.83
CA HIS A 26 13.21 -23.93 9.75
C HIS A 26 11.69 -23.79 9.87
N ILE A 27 10.97 -23.90 8.77
CA ILE A 27 9.51 -23.82 8.71
C ILE A 27 8.87 -25.00 9.46
N GLU A 28 9.37 -26.20 9.23
CA GLU A 28 8.92 -27.42 9.94
C GLU A 28 9.00 -27.25 11.46
N GLY A 29 10.14 -26.75 11.96
CA GLY A 29 10.32 -26.48 13.40
C GLY A 29 9.40 -25.38 13.96
N LYS A 30 8.69 -24.62 13.10
CA LYS A 30 7.72 -23.61 13.53
C LYS A 30 6.27 -24.11 13.52
N VAL A 31 5.96 -25.11 12.71
CA VAL A 31 4.59 -25.58 12.46
C VAL A 31 4.28 -26.89 13.18
N ASP A 32 5.32 -27.60 13.63
CA ASP A 32 5.25 -29.01 14.11
C ASP A 32 4.61 -29.95 13.08
N ASP A 33 4.69 -29.60 11.79
CA ASP A 33 4.19 -30.37 10.67
C ASP A 33 4.98 -30.02 9.39
N LEU A 34 4.92 -30.89 8.38
CA LEU A 34 5.54 -30.67 7.08
C LEU A 34 4.66 -29.80 6.19
N ILE A 35 5.21 -28.73 5.64
CA ILE A 35 4.57 -27.94 4.58
C ILE A 35 5.20 -28.34 3.25
N ARG A 36 4.41 -28.86 2.32
CA ARG A 36 4.88 -29.31 1.00
C ARG A 36 4.18 -28.58 -0.12
N LEU A 37 4.97 -28.07 -1.06
CA LEU A 37 4.46 -27.60 -2.35
C LEU A 37 4.07 -28.83 -3.19
N LYS A 38 2.75 -28.97 -3.46
CA LYS A 38 2.20 -30.09 -4.25
C LYS A 38 2.00 -29.71 -5.71
N TYR A 39 1.38 -28.55 -5.97
CA TYR A 39 1.04 -28.07 -7.31
C TYR A 39 1.45 -26.63 -7.54
N ILE A 40 1.71 -26.31 -8.81
CA ILE A 40 1.90 -24.97 -9.34
C ILE A 40 0.95 -24.83 -10.53
N LEU A 41 -0.02 -23.91 -10.46
CA LEU A 41 -0.87 -23.59 -11.59
C LEU A 41 -0.28 -22.41 -12.36
N ASP A 42 0.05 -22.62 -13.62
CA ASP A 42 0.42 -21.53 -14.55
C ASP A 42 0.02 -21.93 -15.97
N VAL A 43 -0.19 -20.97 -16.84
CA VAL A 43 -0.45 -21.21 -18.27
C VAL A 43 0.80 -21.56 -19.05
N ARG A 44 1.97 -21.35 -18.48
CA ARG A 44 3.31 -21.59 -19.04
C ARG A 44 3.92 -22.85 -18.44
N ASP A 45 4.83 -23.47 -19.20
CA ASP A 45 5.75 -24.48 -18.70
C ASP A 45 7.06 -23.86 -18.21
N PHE A 46 7.72 -24.54 -17.28
CA PHE A 46 8.99 -24.10 -16.69
C PHE A 46 9.99 -25.27 -16.67
N PRO A 47 10.45 -25.73 -17.84
CA PRO A 47 11.26 -26.96 -17.95
C PRO A 47 12.58 -26.91 -17.17
N ASP A 48 13.17 -25.72 -17.03
CA ASP A 48 14.42 -25.52 -16.31
C ASP A 48 14.25 -25.32 -14.79
N SER A 49 13.00 -25.27 -14.31
CA SER A 49 12.71 -25.12 -12.89
C SER A 49 12.84 -26.46 -12.14
N PRO A 50 13.41 -26.48 -10.92
CA PRO A 50 13.39 -27.66 -10.05
C PRO A 50 11.96 -28.09 -9.70
N PHE A 51 10.97 -27.23 -9.92
CA PHE A 51 9.56 -27.49 -9.65
C PHE A 51 8.77 -27.87 -10.92
N ALA A 52 9.41 -28.12 -12.07
CA ALA A 52 8.75 -28.41 -13.34
C ALA A 52 7.70 -29.54 -13.23
N GLY A 53 8.02 -30.61 -12.51
CA GLY A 53 7.12 -31.75 -12.30
C GLY A 53 5.89 -31.50 -11.44
N LYS A 54 5.73 -30.29 -10.90
CA LYS A 54 4.57 -29.84 -10.08
C LYS A 54 3.60 -28.94 -10.86
N VAL A 55 3.94 -28.56 -12.11
CA VAL A 55 3.14 -27.64 -12.92
C VAL A 55 1.89 -28.34 -13.43
N VAL A 56 0.76 -27.69 -13.26
CA VAL A 56 -0.55 -28.07 -13.78
C VAL A 56 -1.18 -26.88 -14.49
N HIS A 57 -2.06 -27.12 -15.46
CA HIS A 57 -2.69 -26.07 -16.28
C HIS A 57 -4.19 -25.91 -16.03
N ASP A 58 -4.78 -26.83 -15.25
CA ASP A 58 -6.19 -26.78 -14.89
C ASP A 58 -6.37 -26.65 -13.39
N PHE A 59 -7.07 -25.60 -12.97
CA PHE A 59 -7.37 -25.35 -11.57
C PHE A 59 -8.20 -26.45 -10.90
N SER A 60 -9.01 -27.17 -11.68
CA SER A 60 -9.83 -28.28 -11.17
C SER A 60 -9.00 -29.38 -10.49
N VAL A 61 -7.75 -29.59 -10.92
CA VAL A 61 -6.80 -30.52 -10.29
C VAL A 61 -6.52 -30.14 -8.84
N ILE A 62 -6.39 -28.83 -8.57
CA ILE A 62 -6.13 -28.29 -7.23
C ILE A 62 -7.43 -28.25 -6.42
N GLU A 63 -8.51 -27.79 -7.04
CA GLU A 63 -9.82 -27.63 -6.40
C GLU A 63 -10.35 -28.95 -5.85
N GLN A 64 -10.27 -30.01 -6.65
CA GLN A 64 -10.82 -31.34 -6.31
C GLN A 64 -9.90 -32.21 -5.45
N ASP A 65 -8.64 -31.83 -5.29
CA ASP A 65 -7.70 -32.61 -4.49
C ASP A 65 -7.92 -32.35 -2.98
N PRO A 66 -8.42 -33.34 -2.21
CA PRO A 66 -8.70 -33.17 -0.78
C PRO A 66 -7.44 -33.04 0.08
N GLU A 67 -6.27 -33.40 -0.44
CA GLU A 67 -5.01 -33.28 0.29
C GLU A 67 -4.45 -31.86 0.25
N VAL A 68 -4.88 -31.01 -0.70
CA VAL A 68 -4.48 -29.59 -0.76
C VAL A 68 -5.34 -28.80 0.21
N SER A 69 -4.72 -28.26 1.24
CA SER A 69 -5.38 -27.48 2.29
C SER A 69 -5.16 -25.97 2.19
N ILE A 70 -4.09 -25.54 1.51
CA ILE A 70 -3.73 -24.13 1.35
C ILE A 70 -3.47 -23.82 -0.12
N VAL A 71 -4.03 -22.72 -0.60
CA VAL A 71 -3.82 -22.19 -1.94
C VAL A 71 -3.15 -20.81 -1.79
N VAL A 72 -2.03 -20.62 -2.46
CA VAL A 72 -1.30 -19.34 -2.53
C VAL A 72 -1.61 -18.68 -3.87
N GLU A 73 -2.33 -17.57 -3.87
CA GLU A 73 -2.73 -16.82 -5.04
C GLU A 73 -1.71 -15.69 -5.31
N THR A 74 -1.04 -15.74 -6.44
CA THR A 74 -0.05 -14.76 -6.90
C THR A 74 -0.23 -14.40 -8.39
N ILE A 75 -1.47 -14.48 -8.87
CA ILE A 75 -1.86 -14.12 -10.22
C ILE A 75 -2.03 -12.60 -10.32
N GLY A 76 -1.60 -11.99 -11.42
CA GLY A 76 -1.83 -10.57 -11.67
C GLY A 76 -3.27 -10.27 -12.06
N GLY A 77 -3.79 -9.10 -11.61
CA GLY A 77 -5.17 -8.65 -11.85
C GLY A 77 -6.20 -9.33 -10.96
N ALA A 78 -7.42 -8.79 -10.90
CA ALA A 78 -8.44 -9.27 -9.98
C ALA A 78 -9.37 -10.35 -10.57
N LYS A 79 -9.66 -10.31 -11.88
CA LYS A 79 -10.74 -11.11 -12.48
C LYS A 79 -10.56 -12.63 -12.35
N VAL A 80 -9.43 -13.16 -12.77
CA VAL A 80 -9.12 -14.60 -12.68
C VAL A 80 -8.82 -15.00 -11.24
N ALA A 81 -8.08 -14.16 -10.53
CA ALA A 81 -7.75 -14.35 -9.12
C ALA A 81 -9.00 -14.48 -8.25
N LEU A 82 -10.04 -13.66 -8.50
CA LEU A 82 -11.30 -13.70 -7.79
C LEU A 82 -12.04 -15.03 -7.98
N ASP A 83 -12.14 -15.52 -9.21
CA ASP A 83 -12.79 -16.80 -9.51
C ASP A 83 -12.09 -17.95 -8.78
N PHE A 84 -10.78 -18.07 -8.92
CA PHE A 84 -10.03 -19.15 -8.29
C PHE A 84 -10.02 -19.04 -6.76
N THR A 85 -9.96 -17.83 -6.21
CA THR A 85 -10.04 -17.60 -4.76
C THR A 85 -11.40 -18.04 -4.22
N ARG A 86 -12.50 -17.64 -4.85
CA ARG A 86 -13.86 -18.08 -4.46
C ARG A 86 -14.00 -19.59 -4.49
N ARG A 87 -13.58 -20.24 -5.57
CA ARG A 87 -13.65 -21.70 -5.74
C ARG A 87 -12.78 -22.42 -4.71
N ALA A 88 -11.57 -21.96 -4.44
CA ALA A 88 -10.71 -22.51 -3.41
C ALA A 88 -11.35 -22.43 -2.02
N LEU A 89 -11.86 -21.25 -1.62
CA LEU A 89 -12.55 -21.07 -0.35
C LEU A 89 -13.82 -21.94 -0.25
N GLN A 90 -14.62 -22.03 -1.32
CA GLN A 90 -15.81 -22.90 -1.39
C GLN A 90 -15.45 -24.38 -1.24
N ALA A 91 -14.31 -24.82 -1.76
CA ALA A 91 -13.77 -26.17 -1.62
C ALA A 91 -13.14 -26.42 -0.24
N GLY A 92 -13.25 -25.49 0.72
CA GLY A 92 -12.73 -25.65 2.06
C GLY A 92 -11.20 -25.51 2.17
N LYS A 93 -10.57 -24.79 1.24
CA LYS A 93 -9.13 -24.53 1.24
C LYS A 93 -8.85 -23.11 1.75
N SER A 94 -7.86 -22.97 2.63
CA SER A 94 -7.37 -21.65 3.03
C SER A 94 -6.68 -20.98 1.85
N VAL A 95 -6.86 -19.65 1.69
CA VAL A 95 -6.24 -18.88 0.62
C VAL A 95 -5.34 -17.81 1.19
N ILE A 96 -4.12 -17.75 0.69
CA ILE A 96 -3.13 -16.70 0.96
C ILE A 96 -2.91 -15.91 -0.32
N THR A 97 -2.98 -14.58 -0.28
CA THR A 97 -2.80 -13.77 -1.48
C THR A 97 -1.84 -12.59 -1.27
N SER A 98 -1.11 -12.23 -2.32
CA SER A 98 -0.36 -10.96 -2.43
C SER A 98 -1.09 -9.91 -3.27
N ASN A 99 -2.30 -10.22 -3.77
CA ASN A 99 -3.02 -9.43 -4.74
C ASN A 99 -3.81 -8.29 -4.07
N LYS A 100 -3.18 -7.13 -3.98
CA LYS A 100 -3.79 -5.94 -3.37
C LYS A 100 -5.06 -5.47 -4.07
N GLU A 101 -5.17 -5.68 -5.38
CA GLU A 101 -6.35 -5.29 -6.14
C GLU A 101 -7.55 -6.17 -5.76
N LEU A 102 -7.33 -7.48 -5.67
CA LEU A 102 -8.33 -8.44 -5.21
C LEU A 102 -8.82 -8.11 -3.80
N VAL A 103 -7.90 -7.84 -2.87
CA VAL A 103 -8.26 -7.54 -1.47
C VAL A 103 -8.96 -6.20 -1.34
N ALA A 104 -8.50 -5.15 -2.05
CA ALA A 104 -9.09 -3.82 -1.98
C ALA A 104 -10.51 -3.75 -2.57
N GLU A 105 -10.81 -4.57 -3.59
CA GLU A 105 -12.13 -4.58 -4.24
C GLU A 105 -13.09 -5.63 -3.65
N HIS A 106 -12.59 -6.79 -3.21
CA HIS A 106 -13.40 -7.96 -2.84
C HIS A 106 -13.12 -8.51 -1.43
N GLY A 107 -12.30 -7.82 -0.64
CA GLY A 107 -11.83 -8.32 0.67
C GLY A 107 -12.97 -8.68 1.62
N CYS A 108 -14.01 -7.85 1.73
CA CYS A 108 -15.16 -8.10 2.59
C CYS A 108 -15.90 -9.41 2.22
N GLU A 109 -16.18 -9.59 0.93
CA GLU A 109 -16.83 -10.80 0.40
C GLU A 109 -16.01 -12.06 0.69
N LEU A 110 -14.70 -12.00 0.38
CA LEU A 110 -13.80 -13.16 0.52
C LEU A 110 -13.54 -13.53 1.98
N LEU A 111 -13.43 -12.54 2.86
CA LEU A 111 -13.33 -12.77 4.32
C LEU A 111 -14.59 -13.42 4.87
N ARG A 112 -15.78 -12.97 4.45
CA ARG A 112 -17.05 -13.57 4.84
C ARG A 112 -17.14 -15.01 4.37
N LEU A 113 -16.83 -15.29 3.10
CA LEU A 113 -16.82 -16.64 2.55
C LEU A 113 -15.84 -17.56 3.30
N ALA A 114 -14.64 -17.07 3.61
CA ALA A 114 -13.68 -17.81 4.41
C ALA A 114 -14.20 -18.16 5.81
N GLN A 115 -14.87 -17.21 6.49
CA GLN A 115 -15.51 -17.45 7.78
C GLN A 115 -16.63 -18.49 7.69
N GLU A 116 -17.49 -18.41 6.68
CA GLU A 116 -18.59 -19.37 6.44
C GLU A 116 -18.06 -20.80 6.20
N LYS A 117 -16.90 -20.93 5.56
CA LYS A 117 -16.25 -22.21 5.30
C LYS A 117 -15.30 -22.68 6.40
N GLY A 118 -15.04 -21.87 7.40
CA GLY A 118 -14.12 -22.18 8.50
C GLY A 118 -12.65 -22.22 8.10
N VAL A 119 -12.29 -21.57 6.99
CA VAL A 119 -10.91 -21.51 6.45
C VAL A 119 -10.34 -20.10 6.57
N SER A 120 -9.02 -19.96 6.34
CA SER A 120 -8.35 -18.67 6.39
C SER A 120 -8.33 -17.99 5.02
N TYR A 121 -8.53 -16.66 5.00
CA TYR A 121 -8.16 -15.78 3.90
C TYR A 121 -7.15 -14.76 4.44
N LEU A 122 -5.88 -14.87 4.05
CA LEU A 122 -4.77 -14.06 4.58
C LEU A 122 -4.07 -13.32 3.45
N PHE A 123 -3.57 -12.11 3.73
CA PHE A 123 -3.07 -11.21 2.70
C PHE A 123 -1.97 -10.25 3.21
N GLU A 124 -1.08 -10.73 4.11
CA GLU A 124 0.05 -9.93 4.62
C GLU A 124 0.85 -9.28 3.48
N ALA A 125 1.11 -10.05 2.43
CA ALA A 125 1.90 -9.62 1.27
C ALA A 125 1.20 -8.60 0.35
N SER A 126 -0.08 -8.31 0.57
CA SER A 126 -0.83 -7.33 -0.25
C SER A 126 -0.47 -5.88 0.07
N VAL A 127 0.08 -5.61 1.26
CA VAL A 127 0.52 -4.28 1.67
C VAL A 127 1.93 -4.38 2.26
N GLY A 128 2.80 -3.43 1.87
CA GLY A 128 4.13 -3.32 2.44
C GLY A 128 5.15 -4.38 2.00
N GLY A 129 4.78 -5.32 1.11
CA GLY A 129 5.66 -6.36 0.62
C GLY A 129 6.28 -7.20 1.73
N GLY A 130 7.54 -6.92 2.09
CA GLY A 130 8.23 -7.59 3.21
C GLY A 130 7.99 -6.97 4.58
N ILE A 131 7.25 -5.87 4.67
CA ILE A 131 6.94 -5.19 5.94
C ILE A 131 5.75 -5.90 6.60
N PRO A 132 5.86 -6.48 7.79
CA PRO A 132 4.71 -7.03 8.49
C PRO A 132 3.82 -5.89 9.00
N ILE A 133 2.58 -5.80 8.52
CA ILE A 133 1.62 -4.75 8.93
C ILE A 133 0.20 -5.27 9.15
N ILE A 134 -0.29 -6.19 8.32
CA ILE A 134 -1.67 -6.72 8.43
C ILE A 134 -1.83 -7.48 9.76
N ARG A 135 -0.92 -8.43 10.04
CA ARG A 135 -0.95 -9.19 11.29
C ARG A 135 -0.68 -8.33 12.51
N PRO A 136 0.32 -7.42 12.53
CA PRO A 136 0.49 -6.46 13.61
C PRO A 136 -0.76 -5.62 13.89
N LEU A 137 -1.43 -5.07 12.89
CA LEU A 137 -2.70 -4.33 13.09
C LEU A 137 -3.79 -5.21 13.71
N ASN A 138 -3.93 -6.44 13.21
CA ASN A 138 -4.99 -7.35 13.64
C ASN A 138 -4.73 -8.01 15.00
N GLN A 139 -3.48 -8.21 15.38
CA GLN A 139 -3.10 -8.97 16.58
C GLN A 139 -2.32 -8.16 17.59
N CYS A 140 -1.18 -7.56 17.20
CA CYS A 140 -0.27 -6.88 18.14
C CYS A 140 -0.85 -5.56 18.64
N LEU A 141 -1.59 -4.83 17.78
CA LEU A 141 -2.20 -3.55 18.10
C LEU A 141 -3.69 -3.68 18.49
N ALA A 142 -4.22 -4.89 18.65
CA ALA A 142 -5.63 -5.16 18.90
C ALA A 142 -6.19 -4.54 20.22
N ALA A 143 -5.32 -4.14 21.15
CA ALA A 143 -5.73 -3.45 22.38
C ALA A 143 -5.94 -1.93 22.17
N ASN A 144 -5.67 -1.41 20.97
CA ASN A 144 -5.76 0.01 20.68
C ASN A 144 -6.95 0.34 19.76
N GLU A 145 -7.55 1.49 19.99
CA GLU A 145 -8.30 2.16 18.96
C GLU A 145 -7.32 2.86 18.02
N ILE A 146 -7.27 2.42 16.76
CA ILE A 146 -6.42 3.05 15.77
C ILE A 146 -7.07 4.37 15.35
N GLU A 147 -6.31 5.45 15.47
CA GLU A 147 -6.72 6.82 15.18
C GLU A 147 -6.31 7.24 13.78
N GLU A 148 -5.09 6.90 13.38
CA GLU A 148 -4.52 7.29 12.09
C GLU A 148 -3.54 6.22 11.56
N ILE A 149 -3.54 6.05 10.24
CA ILE A 149 -2.50 5.35 9.49
C ILE A 149 -1.98 6.31 8.43
N THR A 150 -0.67 6.51 8.39
CA THR A 150 0.01 7.34 7.38
C THR A 150 1.20 6.57 6.83
N GLY A 151 1.29 6.43 5.49
CA GLY A 151 2.35 5.60 4.92
C GLY A 151 2.90 6.08 3.59
N ILE A 152 4.21 5.84 3.40
CA ILE A 152 4.88 5.77 2.11
C ILE A 152 4.69 4.34 1.62
N LEU A 153 3.67 4.14 0.77
CA LEU A 153 3.16 2.82 0.39
C LEU A 153 3.64 2.35 -0.99
N ASN A 154 4.35 3.20 -1.73
CA ASN A 154 4.84 2.89 -3.06
C ASN A 154 6.34 3.23 -3.18
N GLY A 155 7.16 2.22 -3.50
CA GLY A 155 8.61 2.35 -3.59
C GLY A 155 9.08 3.12 -4.83
N THR A 156 8.37 3.00 -5.96
CA THR A 156 8.68 3.67 -7.22
C THR A 156 8.58 5.20 -7.06
N THR A 157 7.46 5.67 -6.53
CA THR A 157 7.24 7.11 -6.30
C THR A 157 8.20 7.68 -5.26
N ASN A 158 8.49 6.93 -4.20
CA ASN A 158 9.46 7.37 -3.21
C ASN A 158 10.87 7.44 -3.78
N TYR A 159 11.26 6.50 -4.64
CA TYR A 159 12.53 6.54 -5.37
C TYR A 159 12.61 7.78 -6.26
N ILE A 160 11.60 8.04 -7.10
CA ILE A 160 11.55 9.21 -7.99
C ILE A 160 11.71 10.50 -7.20
N LEU A 161 10.93 10.70 -6.13
CA LEU A 161 11.03 11.88 -5.28
C LEU A 161 12.40 11.98 -4.59
N THR A 162 12.99 10.87 -4.16
CA THR A 162 14.35 10.85 -3.59
C THR A 162 15.39 11.32 -4.60
N ARG A 163 15.30 10.88 -5.88
CA ARG A 163 16.22 11.31 -6.93
C ARG A 163 16.05 12.80 -7.29
N MET A 164 14.80 13.28 -7.34
CA MET A 164 14.53 14.71 -7.53
C MET A 164 15.15 15.55 -6.40
N ILE A 165 15.01 15.11 -5.14
CA ILE A 165 15.52 15.84 -3.97
C ILE A 165 17.05 15.76 -3.88
N ARG A 166 17.66 14.58 -4.05
CA ARG A 166 19.09 14.38 -3.79
C ARG A 166 19.98 14.70 -4.97
N ALA A 167 19.51 14.41 -6.20
CA ALA A 167 20.30 14.58 -7.42
C ALA A 167 19.82 15.75 -8.28
N GLY A 168 18.74 16.44 -7.91
CA GLY A 168 18.19 17.54 -8.71
C GLY A 168 17.67 17.09 -10.07
N LEU A 169 17.32 15.80 -10.23
CA LEU A 169 16.77 15.29 -11.48
C LEU A 169 15.36 15.80 -11.71
N SER A 170 15.00 16.09 -12.96
CA SER A 170 13.62 16.32 -13.31
C SER A 170 12.78 15.06 -13.04
N PHE A 171 11.45 15.22 -12.89
CA PHE A 171 10.53 14.07 -12.75
C PHE A 171 10.76 13.03 -13.86
N GLY A 172 10.84 13.50 -15.12
CA GLY A 172 11.03 12.62 -16.28
C GLY A 172 12.39 11.88 -16.28
N ASP A 173 13.47 12.53 -15.82
CA ASP A 173 14.79 11.91 -15.71
C ASP A 173 14.80 10.87 -14.58
N ALA A 174 14.23 11.19 -13.43
CA ALA A 174 14.12 10.29 -12.30
C ALA A 174 13.25 9.06 -12.62
N LEU A 175 12.16 9.25 -13.39
CA LEU A 175 11.33 8.14 -13.87
C LEU A 175 12.11 7.23 -14.83
N ARG A 176 12.84 7.79 -15.81
CA ARG A 176 13.68 6.99 -16.72
C ARG A 176 14.74 6.20 -15.97
N GLU A 177 15.35 6.80 -14.96
CA GLU A 177 16.31 6.09 -14.09
C GLU A 177 15.64 4.96 -13.30
N ALA A 178 14.44 5.18 -12.77
CA ALA A 178 13.65 4.15 -12.09
C ALA A 178 13.32 2.97 -13.01
N GLN A 179 12.94 3.24 -14.27
CA GLN A 179 12.67 2.21 -15.28
C GLN A 179 13.94 1.43 -15.65
N ALA A 180 15.08 2.13 -15.87
CA ALA A 180 16.36 1.48 -16.18
C ALA A 180 16.84 0.56 -15.05
N ASN A 181 16.55 0.90 -13.79
CA ASN A 181 16.88 0.11 -12.61
C ASN A 181 15.85 -1.00 -12.29
N GLY A 182 14.76 -1.11 -13.07
CA GLY A 182 13.70 -2.09 -12.83
C GLY A 182 12.79 -1.77 -11.64
N TYR A 183 12.78 -0.52 -11.17
CA TYR A 183 11.90 -0.05 -10.10
C TYR A 183 10.53 0.47 -10.61
N ALA A 184 10.46 0.80 -11.89
CA ALA A 184 9.22 1.16 -12.57
C ALA A 184 9.05 0.31 -13.83
N GLU A 185 7.80 -0.09 -14.12
CA GLU A 185 7.44 -0.76 -15.36
C GLU A 185 7.42 0.23 -16.53
N GLN A 186 7.25 -0.27 -17.77
CA GLN A 186 7.12 0.55 -18.96
C GLN A 186 5.89 1.48 -18.88
N ASP A 187 4.76 0.95 -18.37
CA ASP A 187 3.60 1.75 -17.97
C ASP A 187 3.61 1.95 -16.45
N PRO A 188 4.10 3.09 -15.93
CA PRO A 188 4.20 3.36 -14.51
C PRO A 188 2.95 4.01 -13.92
N THR A 189 1.86 4.13 -14.68
CA THR A 189 0.66 4.92 -14.32
C THR A 189 0.11 4.54 -12.94
N ALA A 190 0.01 3.24 -12.63
CA ALA A 190 -0.49 2.80 -11.33
C ALA A 190 0.35 3.30 -10.15
N ASP A 191 1.65 3.50 -10.35
CA ASP A 191 2.56 4.02 -9.34
C ASP A 191 2.48 5.56 -9.28
N ILE A 192 2.77 6.23 -10.40
CA ILE A 192 2.95 7.69 -10.42
C ILE A 192 1.68 8.48 -10.22
N GLU A 193 0.50 7.90 -10.55
CA GLU A 193 -0.82 8.48 -10.26
C GLU A 193 -1.38 8.05 -8.89
N GLY A 194 -0.63 7.25 -8.10
CA GLY A 194 -0.97 6.90 -6.73
C GLY A 194 -1.96 5.75 -6.55
N HIS A 195 -2.38 5.07 -7.62
CA HIS A 195 -3.39 4.00 -7.56
C HIS A 195 -2.92 2.79 -6.74
N ASP A 196 -1.63 2.44 -6.81
CA ASP A 196 -1.03 1.40 -5.96
C ASP A 196 -1.12 1.76 -4.48
N ALA A 197 -0.75 2.99 -4.12
CA ALA A 197 -0.85 3.49 -2.75
C ALA A 197 -2.30 3.57 -2.27
N CYS A 198 -3.24 3.92 -3.17
CA CYS A 198 -4.67 3.96 -2.89
C CYS A 198 -5.21 2.58 -2.49
N ARG A 199 -4.95 1.53 -3.26
CA ARG A 199 -5.37 0.16 -2.92
C ARG A 199 -4.84 -0.26 -1.55
N LYS A 200 -3.57 0.03 -1.26
CA LYS A 200 -2.94 -0.33 0.01
C LYS A 200 -3.52 0.42 1.21
N ILE A 201 -3.77 1.73 1.10
CA ILE A 201 -4.39 2.47 2.20
C ILE A 201 -5.84 2.04 2.44
N CYS A 202 -6.58 1.65 1.38
CA CYS A 202 -7.92 1.07 1.51
C CYS A 202 -7.92 -0.21 2.35
N ILE A 203 -6.98 -1.13 2.07
CA ILE A 203 -6.84 -2.38 2.84
C ILE A 203 -6.52 -2.10 4.30
N LEU A 204 -5.53 -1.24 4.57
CA LEU A 204 -5.14 -0.87 5.93
C LEU A 204 -6.28 -0.20 6.70
N ALA A 205 -6.99 0.73 6.06
CA ALA A 205 -8.11 1.43 6.65
C ALA A 205 -9.30 0.50 6.90
N SER A 206 -9.61 -0.41 5.96
CA SER A 206 -10.66 -1.40 6.14
C SER A 206 -10.41 -2.30 7.37
N LEU A 207 -9.17 -2.75 7.52
CA LEU A 207 -8.76 -3.58 8.65
C LEU A 207 -8.80 -2.80 9.98
N ALA A 208 -8.23 -1.59 10.01
CA ALA A 208 -8.10 -0.80 11.23
C ALA A 208 -9.42 -0.22 11.73
N PHE A 209 -10.34 0.10 10.81
CA PHE A 209 -11.61 0.75 11.17
C PHE A 209 -12.82 -0.17 11.08
N GLY A 210 -12.62 -1.42 10.64
CA GLY A 210 -13.63 -2.47 10.69
C GLY A 210 -14.74 -2.38 9.63
N ARG A 211 -14.59 -1.53 8.62
CA ARG A 211 -15.52 -1.40 7.49
C ARG A 211 -14.76 -1.31 6.17
N HIS A 212 -15.28 -1.97 5.13
CA HIS A 212 -14.65 -1.95 3.81
C HIS A 212 -14.63 -0.53 3.23
N ILE A 213 -13.42 -0.09 2.84
CA ILE A 213 -13.19 1.17 2.15
C ILE A 213 -12.71 0.83 0.74
N TYR A 214 -13.52 1.23 -0.25
CA TYR A 214 -13.26 0.95 -1.65
C TYR A 214 -12.33 2.00 -2.28
N PRO A 215 -11.44 1.63 -3.21
CA PRO A 215 -10.56 2.58 -3.91
C PRO A 215 -11.32 3.74 -4.57
N ARG A 216 -12.53 3.50 -5.10
CA ARG A 216 -13.38 4.55 -5.70
C ARG A 216 -13.83 5.65 -4.72
N GLN A 217 -13.75 5.40 -3.41
CA GLN A 217 -14.14 6.35 -2.35
C GLN A 217 -12.96 7.20 -1.89
N VAL A 218 -11.74 6.88 -2.32
CA VAL A 218 -10.50 7.49 -1.81
C VAL A 218 -9.91 8.43 -2.85
N PRO A 219 -10.02 9.75 -2.65
CA PRO A 219 -9.37 10.73 -3.52
C PRO A 219 -7.87 10.45 -3.62
N THR A 220 -7.37 10.44 -4.85
CA THR A 220 -5.99 10.03 -5.13
C THR A 220 -5.34 11.03 -6.06
N GLU A 221 -4.22 11.60 -5.61
CA GLU A 221 -3.37 12.52 -6.35
C GLU A 221 -1.97 11.91 -6.48
N GLY A 222 -1.44 11.84 -7.72
CA GLY A 222 -0.12 11.34 -8.02
C GLY A 222 0.99 12.38 -7.87
N ILE A 223 2.19 12.02 -8.34
CA ILE A 223 3.38 12.88 -8.25
C ILE A 223 3.78 13.53 -9.58
N THR A 224 3.02 13.34 -10.63
CA THR A 224 3.32 13.86 -11.99
C THR A 224 3.37 15.39 -12.04
N GLY A 225 2.62 16.06 -11.17
CA GLY A 225 2.64 17.52 -11.02
C GLY A 225 3.77 18.10 -10.18
N VAL A 226 4.62 17.27 -9.56
CA VAL A 226 5.73 17.72 -8.71
C VAL A 226 6.88 18.21 -9.55
N THR A 227 7.42 19.39 -9.23
CA THR A 227 8.54 20.01 -9.95
C THR A 227 9.77 20.24 -9.07
N LEU A 228 10.91 20.53 -9.68
CA LEU A 228 12.13 20.91 -8.95
C LEU A 228 11.95 22.23 -8.16
N ALA A 229 11.07 23.12 -8.63
CA ALA A 229 10.74 24.32 -7.87
C ALA A 229 10.07 23.96 -6.52
N ASP A 230 9.16 22.99 -6.53
CA ASP A 230 8.49 22.52 -5.30
C ASP A 230 9.50 21.84 -4.35
N VAL A 231 10.44 21.06 -4.88
CA VAL A 231 11.54 20.48 -4.10
C VAL A 231 12.39 21.57 -3.43
N ALA A 232 12.77 22.61 -4.17
CA ALA A 232 13.57 23.71 -3.64
C ALA A 232 12.83 24.51 -2.56
N TYR A 233 11.53 24.76 -2.74
CA TYR A 233 10.72 25.42 -1.72
C TYR A 233 10.52 24.56 -0.48
N ALA A 234 10.27 23.25 -0.64
CA ALA A 234 10.17 22.31 0.48
C ALA A 234 11.48 22.32 1.31
N ASP A 235 12.62 22.27 0.63
CA ASP A 235 13.94 22.33 1.26
C ASP A 235 14.15 23.62 2.05
N SER A 236 13.75 24.76 1.47
CA SER A 236 13.88 26.08 2.09
C SER A 236 13.11 26.24 3.41
N CYS A 237 12.08 25.42 3.63
CA CYS A 237 11.30 25.42 4.88
C CYS A 237 11.50 24.15 5.73
N GLY A 238 12.61 23.42 5.53
CA GLY A 238 12.96 22.27 6.35
C GLY A 238 12.08 21.03 6.12
N LYS A 239 11.48 20.89 4.92
CA LYS A 239 10.56 19.81 4.60
C LYS A 239 11.03 18.98 3.41
N LYS A 240 10.48 17.78 3.23
CA LYS A 240 10.68 16.91 2.08
C LYS A 240 9.35 16.53 1.45
N LEU A 241 9.33 16.40 0.13
CA LEU A 241 8.16 15.88 -0.60
C LEU A 241 8.08 14.36 -0.48
N LYS A 242 6.90 13.87 -0.13
CA LYS A 242 6.56 12.44 -0.06
C LYS A 242 5.15 12.23 -0.61
N LEU A 243 4.92 11.09 -1.31
CA LEU A 243 3.58 10.63 -1.59
C LEU A 243 3.08 9.81 -0.40
N LEU A 244 2.01 10.25 0.24
CA LEU A 244 1.46 9.59 1.42
C LEU A 244 0.05 9.08 1.15
N GLY A 245 -0.21 7.81 1.53
CA GLY A 245 -1.56 7.34 1.80
C GLY A 245 -1.89 7.61 3.27
N ARG A 246 -3.02 8.25 3.54
CA ARG A 246 -3.49 8.55 4.90
C ARG A 246 -4.91 8.07 5.12
N ALA A 247 -5.18 7.54 6.29
CA ALA A 247 -6.51 7.17 6.75
C ALA A 247 -6.67 7.59 8.21
N ILE A 248 -7.66 8.42 8.50
CA ILE A 248 -7.87 9.09 9.79
C ILE A 248 -9.28 8.79 10.26
N ARG A 249 -9.42 8.29 11.50
CA ARG A 249 -10.71 8.12 12.16
C ARG A 249 -11.26 9.50 12.57
N ARG A 250 -12.46 9.79 12.15
CA ARG A 250 -13.17 11.02 12.57
C ARG A 250 -14.00 10.77 13.82
N THR A 251 -14.31 11.84 14.53
CA THR A 251 -15.17 11.81 15.74
C THR A 251 -16.59 11.34 15.46
N ASP A 252 -17.09 11.49 14.22
CA ASP A 252 -18.40 11.01 13.76
C ASP A 252 -18.39 9.53 13.35
N GLY A 253 -17.28 8.81 13.56
CA GLY A 253 -17.10 7.40 13.23
C GLY A 253 -16.81 7.11 11.75
N LYS A 254 -16.77 8.14 10.89
CA LYS A 254 -16.36 8.03 9.49
C LYS A 254 -14.85 7.99 9.36
N VAL A 255 -14.37 7.61 8.19
CA VAL A 255 -12.94 7.54 7.87
C VAL A 255 -12.62 8.57 6.80
N CYS A 256 -11.69 9.47 7.08
CA CYS A 256 -11.10 10.31 6.06
C CYS A 256 -9.89 9.59 5.47
N ALA A 257 -9.99 9.10 4.23
CA ALA A 257 -8.91 8.40 3.55
C ALA A 257 -8.58 9.08 2.22
N TYR A 258 -7.27 9.20 1.92
CA TYR A 258 -6.80 9.79 0.66
C TYR A 258 -5.33 9.46 0.38
N VAL A 259 -4.90 9.69 -0.86
CA VAL A 259 -3.50 9.63 -1.30
C VAL A 259 -3.16 10.97 -1.94
N ALA A 260 -2.08 11.59 -1.51
CA ALA A 260 -1.61 12.86 -2.09
C ALA A 260 -0.12 13.11 -1.80
N PRO A 261 0.55 13.98 -2.60
CA PRO A 261 1.84 14.53 -2.23
C PRO A 261 1.74 15.41 -0.97
N HIS A 262 2.76 15.30 -0.10
CA HIS A 262 2.85 16.09 1.13
C HIS A 262 4.24 16.70 1.28
N LEU A 263 4.30 17.90 1.85
CA LEU A 263 5.51 18.40 2.47
C LEU A 263 5.59 17.84 3.89
N VAL A 264 6.56 16.97 4.14
CA VAL A 264 6.77 16.29 5.43
C VAL A 264 7.91 16.95 6.16
N ASP A 265 7.70 17.33 7.42
CA ASP A 265 8.75 17.94 8.26
C ASP A 265 9.97 17.02 8.38
N ARG A 266 11.17 17.58 8.39
CA ARG A 266 12.40 16.79 8.53
C ARG A 266 12.52 16.06 9.85
N GLU A 267 11.85 16.54 10.89
CA GLU A 267 11.78 15.89 12.19
C GLU A 267 10.81 14.70 12.20
N ASN A 268 9.86 14.67 11.27
CA ASN A 268 8.96 13.53 11.15
C ASN A 268 9.72 12.31 10.59
N PRO A 269 9.65 11.13 11.23
CA PRO A 269 10.38 9.93 10.82
C PRO A 269 10.14 9.51 9.36
N LEU A 270 8.94 9.78 8.80
CA LEU A 270 8.63 9.48 7.40
C LEU A 270 9.51 10.27 6.41
N SER A 271 10.01 11.44 6.79
CA SER A 271 10.88 12.25 5.93
C SER A 271 12.20 11.58 5.61
N GLY A 272 12.70 10.72 6.53
CA GLY A 272 13.93 9.96 6.39
C GLY A 272 13.83 8.69 5.55
N VAL A 273 12.62 8.29 5.16
CA VAL A 273 12.40 7.11 4.32
C VAL A 273 12.71 7.44 2.85
N GLU A 274 13.75 6.86 2.29
CA GLU A 274 14.26 7.22 0.96
C GLU A 274 14.35 5.99 0.04
N ASP A 275 14.69 6.25 -1.22
CA ASP A 275 14.83 5.24 -2.27
C ASP A 275 13.56 4.36 -2.43
N VAL A 276 13.72 3.06 -2.57
CA VAL A 276 12.64 2.09 -2.78
C VAL A 276 12.00 1.62 -1.46
N PHE A 277 12.38 2.20 -0.32
CA PHE A 277 11.85 1.80 0.97
C PHE A 277 10.47 2.39 1.22
N ASN A 278 9.67 1.62 1.95
CA ASN A 278 8.34 2.00 2.43
C ASN A 278 8.35 2.14 3.95
N ALA A 279 7.41 2.92 4.47
CA ALA A 279 7.13 2.98 5.90
C ALA A 279 5.64 3.23 6.14
N ILE A 280 5.13 2.65 7.21
CA ILE A 280 3.75 2.79 7.65
C ILE A 280 3.76 3.20 9.11
N ALA A 281 3.35 4.43 9.38
CA ALA A 281 3.13 4.94 10.73
C ALA A 281 1.68 4.66 11.13
N VAL A 282 1.50 4.17 12.34
CA VAL A 282 0.19 3.87 12.93
C VAL A 282 0.11 4.59 14.27
N ARG A 283 -0.94 5.37 14.47
CA ARG A 283 -1.26 6.00 15.76
C ARG A 283 -2.43 5.28 16.41
N GLY A 284 -2.23 4.86 17.66
CA GLY A 284 -3.27 4.29 18.51
C GLY A 284 -3.39 5.03 19.82
N ASN A 285 -4.58 5.03 20.41
CA ASN A 285 -4.92 5.79 21.62
C ASN A 285 -4.08 5.42 22.86
N ALA A 286 -3.57 4.18 22.95
CA ALA A 286 -2.78 3.71 24.07
C ALA A 286 -1.29 3.58 23.73
N ILE A 287 -0.94 3.12 22.53
CA ILE A 287 0.45 2.89 22.14
C ILE A 287 1.14 4.17 21.64
N GLY A 288 0.37 5.20 21.21
CA GLY A 288 0.91 6.35 20.53
C GLY A 288 1.32 6.04 19.09
N ASP A 289 2.44 6.62 18.66
CA ASP A 289 2.95 6.44 17.29
C ASP A 289 3.94 5.27 17.23
N VAL A 290 3.68 4.34 16.29
CA VAL A 290 4.61 3.26 15.92
C VAL A 290 4.84 3.29 14.41
N MET A 291 6.02 2.88 13.95
CA MET A 291 6.35 2.87 12.54
C MET A 291 6.92 1.52 12.12
N PHE A 292 6.43 0.98 11.02
CA PHE A 292 6.92 -0.22 10.35
C PHE A 292 7.68 0.20 9.08
N TYR A 293 8.90 -0.27 8.93
CA TYR A 293 9.80 0.16 7.86
C TYR A 293 10.49 -1.03 7.19
N GLY A 294 10.66 -0.98 5.87
CA GLY A 294 11.37 -2.02 5.14
C GLY A 294 11.20 -1.91 3.62
N ARG A 295 11.48 -3.00 2.92
CA ARG A 295 11.28 -3.09 1.47
C ARG A 295 9.81 -3.34 1.16
N GLY A 296 9.19 -2.39 0.43
CA GLY A 296 7.77 -2.43 0.06
C GLY A 296 7.44 -3.39 -1.08
N ALA A 297 8.46 -3.95 -1.76
CA ALA A 297 8.32 -4.90 -2.86
C ALA A 297 9.59 -5.74 -3.02
N GLY A 298 9.53 -6.74 -3.90
CA GLY A 298 10.65 -7.60 -4.26
C GLY A 298 10.30 -9.08 -4.13
N LYS A 299 10.95 -9.94 -4.92
CA LYS A 299 10.68 -11.39 -4.99
C LYS A 299 10.67 -12.04 -3.61
N LEU A 300 11.81 -12.03 -2.92
CA LEU A 300 11.95 -12.70 -1.63
C LEU A 300 11.27 -11.96 -0.46
N PRO A 301 11.31 -10.62 -0.35
CA PRO A 301 10.55 -9.92 0.68
C PRO A 301 9.05 -10.22 0.63
N THR A 302 8.43 -10.15 -0.54
CA THR A 302 7.00 -10.47 -0.72
C THR A 302 6.72 -11.95 -0.47
N ALA A 303 7.56 -12.85 -0.98
CA ALA A 303 7.44 -14.29 -0.73
C ALA A 303 7.55 -14.64 0.76
N SER A 304 8.41 -13.95 1.51
CA SER A 304 8.54 -14.13 2.96
C SER A 304 7.23 -13.82 3.69
N ALA A 305 6.53 -12.74 3.32
CA ALA A 305 5.24 -12.39 3.89
C ALA A 305 4.16 -13.44 3.54
N VAL A 306 4.13 -13.91 2.28
CA VAL A 306 3.23 -15.00 1.85
C VAL A 306 3.50 -16.28 2.65
N VAL A 307 4.76 -16.70 2.78
CA VAL A 307 5.10 -17.92 3.53
C VAL A 307 4.80 -17.77 5.02
N ALA A 308 4.93 -16.57 5.59
CA ALA A 308 4.50 -16.31 6.96
C ALA A 308 2.99 -16.54 7.14
N ASP A 309 2.17 -16.16 6.16
CA ASP A 309 0.72 -16.44 6.15
C ASP A 309 0.42 -17.93 5.93
N VAL A 310 1.20 -18.63 5.10
CA VAL A 310 1.09 -20.11 4.96
C VAL A 310 1.35 -20.79 6.30
N ILE A 311 2.39 -20.38 7.02
CA ILE A 311 2.74 -20.89 8.35
C ILE A 311 1.59 -20.60 9.35
N ASP A 312 1.05 -19.39 9.33
CA ASP A 312 -0.06 -18.98 10.20
C ASP A 312 -1.32 -19.82 9.93
N ALA A 313 -1.69 -19.98 8.67
CA ALA A 313 -2.83 -20.82 8.27
C ALA A 313 -2.65 -22.29 8.65
N ALA A 314 -1.43 -22.82 8.52
CA ALA A 314 -1.11 -24.20 8.89
C ALA A 314 -1.19 -24.43 10.40
N LYS A 315 -0.71 -23.49 11.22
CA LYS A 315 -0.77 -23.57 12.69
C LYS A 315 -2.18 -23.49 13.23
N HIS A 316 -3.01 -22.62 12.67
CA HIS A 316 -4.30 -22.23 13.20
C HIS A 316 -5.47 -22.83 12.38
N ARG A 317 -5.27 -23.96 11.69
CA ARG A 317 -6.26 -24.56 10.79
C ARG A 317 -7.59 -24.89 11.48
N ASP A 318 -7.51 -25.34 12.73
CA ASP A 318 -8.69 -25.76 13.53
C ASP A 318 -9.26 -24.62 14.39
N GLU A 319 -8.71 -23.42 14.29
CA GLU A 319 -9.15 -22.26 15.08
C GLU A 319 -10.20 -21.43 14.37
N LYS A 320 -11.03 -20.74 15.18
CA LYS A 320 -12.02 -19.78 14.66
C LYS A 320 -11.31 -18.60 13.97
N LYS A 321 -11.66 -18.36 12.71
CA LYS A 321 -11.12 -17.24 11.92
C LYS A 321 -11.75 -15.93 12.36
N ARG A 322 -10.93 -14.98 12.76
CA ARG A 322 -11.37 -13.70 13.38
C ARG A 322 -11.06 -12.47 12.53
N MET A 323 -10.19 -12.57 11.55
CA MET A 323 -9.90 -11.45 10.65
C MET A 323 -11.15 -11.16 9.82
N PHE A 324 -11.68 -9.96 9.97
CA PHE A 324 -12.91 -9.56 9.30
C PHE A 324 -13.07 -8.04 9.35
N TRP A 325 -13.72 -7.49 8.35
CA TRP A 325 -14.35 -6.18 8.39
C TRP A 325 -15.74 -6.26 7.74
N ALA A 326 -16.65 -5.41 8.19
CA ALA A 326 -18.00 -5.36 7.65
C ALA A 326 -18.05 -4.66 6.29
N GLU A 327 -19.12 -4.86 5.55
CA GLU A 327 -19.39 -4.09 4.33
C GLU A 327 -19.44 -2.59 4.64
N GLY A 328 -18.84 -1.78 3.77
CA GLY A 328 -18.83 -0.33 3.85
C GLY A 328 -19.92 0.28 2.97
N GLY A 329 -20.66 1.25 3.52
CA GLY A 329 -21.58 2.07 2.73
C GLY A 329 -20.83 3.18 1.97
N ASP A 330 -21.53 3.86 1.07
CA ASP A 330 -20.98 4.96 0.27
C ASP A 330 -20.52 6.16 1.14
N ASP A 331 -21.00 6.24 2.37
CA ASP A 331 -20.66 7.28 3.34
C ASP A 331 -19.62 6.84 4.38
N THR A 332 -19.03 5.64 4.26
CA THR A 332 -18.00 5.13 5.18
C THR A 332 -16.72 5.93 5.07
N ALA A 333 -16.27 6.18 3.84
CA ALA A 333 -15.15 7.05 3.56
C ALA A 333 -15.65 8.45 3.18
N VAL A 334 -14.99 9.47 3.72
CA VAL A 334 -15.28 10.86 3.41
C VAL A 334 -14.05 11.56 2.84
N PRO A 335 -14.23 12.50 1.90
CA PRO A 335 -13.11 13.23 1.32
C PRO A 335 -12.41 14.11 2.37
N PRO A 336 -11.13 14.46 2.12
CA PRO A 336 -10.31 15.22 3.05
C PRO A 336 -10.62 16.71 3.10
N ASP A 337 -11.69 17.18 2.44
CA ASP A 337 -12.00 18.62 2.31
C ASP A 337 -12.35 19.28 3.63
N GLY A 338 -12.91 18.52 4.57
CA GLY A 338 -13.16 18.97 5.94
C GLY A 338 -12.01 18.74 6.92
N LEU A 339 -10.86 18.25 6.47
CA LEU A 339 -9.70 18.03 7.32
C LEU A 339 -8.91 19.34 7.45
N GLU A 340 -8.72 19.80 8.69
CA GLU A 340 -7.80 20.90 8.94
C GLU A 340 -6.38 20.48 8.58
N SER A 341 -5.75 21.23 7.68
CA SER A 341 -4.40 21.00 7.21
C SER A 341 -3.72 22.32 6.90
N ARG A 342 -2.42 22.37 7.10
CA ARG A 342 -1.61 23.40 6.45
C ARG A 342 -1.38 23.01 5.00
N TRP A 343 -1.29 24.02 4.13
CA TRP A 343 -1.14 23.86 2.71
C TRP A 343 0.06 24.63 2.19
N TYR A 344 0.87 23.98 1.40
CA TYR A 344 1.84 24.59 0.52
C TYR A 344 1.16 24.95 -0.80
N LEU A 345 1.35 26.18 -1.23
CA LEU A 345 0.87 26.73 -2.48
C LEU A 345 2.00 27.37 -3.25
N ARG A 346 2.12 27.07 -4.52
CA ARG A 346 3.00 27.75 -5.46
C ARG A 346 2.24 28.08 -6.74
N GLY A 347 2.48 29.26 -7.29
CA GLY A 347 1.83 29.71 -8.52
C GLY A 347 2.30 31.09 -8.95
N THR A 348 1.49 31.75 -9.80
CA THR A 348 1.70 33.11 -10.23
C THR A 348 0.61 34.05 -9.69
N GLY A 349 0.90 35.36 -9.63
CA GLY A 349 0.01 36.33 -9.04
C GLY A 349 0.37 36.70 -7.59
N VAL A 350 1.63 37.05 -7.34
CA VAL A 350 2.18 37.36 -6.00
C VAL A 350 1.30 38.34 -5.23
N GLN A 351 0.84 39.45 -5.84
CA GLN A 351 0.02 40.46 -5.15
C GLN A 351 -1.32 39.90 -4.72
N ALA A 352 -1.98 39.12 -5.58
CA ALA A 352 -3.25 38.48 -5.25
C ALA A 352 -3.07 37.45 -4.11
N ALA A 353 -1.99 36.63 -4.18
CA ALA A 353 -1.68 35.68 -3.14
C ALA A 353 -1.40 36.34 -1.79
N GLU A 354 -0.69 37.45 -1.78
CA GLU A 354 -0.40 38.20 -0.56
C GLU A 354 -1.65 38.84 0.07
N ALA A 355 -2.56 39.30 -0.75
CA ALA A 355 -3.84 39.86 -0.28
C ALA A 355 -4.78 38.76 0.25
N ALA A 356 -4.81 37.60 -0.42
CA ALA A 356 -5.71 36.48 -0.07
C ALA A 356 -5.28 35.72 1.20
N PHE A 357 -3.98 35.67 1.50
CA PHE A 357 -3.42 34.91 2.61
C PHE A 357 -2.60 35.78 3.56
N PRO A 358 -3.24 36.62 4.40
CA PRO A 358 -2.54 37.53 5.33
C PRO A 358 -1.77 36.79 6.42
N ASP A 359 -2.18 35.57 6.76
CA ASP A 359 -1.60 34.66 7.76
C ASP A 359 -0.54 33.70 7.20
N ARG A 360 -0.09 33.92 5.95
CA ARG A 360 0.87 33.07 5.27
C ARG A 360 2.28 33.11 5.85
N THR A 361 3.00 32.01 5.71
CA THR A 361 4.46 31.98 5.73
C THR A 361 4.97 31.97 4.28
N ARG A 362 5.63 33.04 3.85
CA ARG A 362 6.23 33.14 2.52
C ARG A 362 7.50 32.29 2.44
N LEU A 363 7.63 31.53 1.37
CA LEU A 363 8.83 30.74 1.07
C LEU A 363 9.65 31.45 -0.02
N SER A 364 10.94 31.17 -0.05
CA SER A 364 11.87 31.71 -1.04
C SER A 364 12.79 30.64 -1.59
N ARG A 365 13.21 30.78 -2.85
CA ARG A 365 14.26 29.97 -3.47
C ARG A 365 15.11 30.83 -4.40
N PRO A 366 16.38 30.45 -4.65
CA PRO A 366 17.21 31.12 -5.66
C PRO A 366 16.57 31.00 -7.05
N GLY A 367 16.64 32.09 -7.83
CA GLY A 367 16.17 32.12 -9.21
C GLY A 367 14.65 32.02 -9.39
N ALA A 368 13.84 32.29 -8.35
CA ALA A 368 12.40 32.37 -8.48
C ALA A 368 12.00 33.52 -9.43
N PRO A 369 11.06 33.29 -10.39
CA PRO A 369 10.46 34.35 -11.18
C PRO A 369 9.82 35.44 -10.31
N ALA A 370 9.85 36.71 -10.77
CA ALA A 370 9.39 37.84 -9.98
C ALA A 370 7.89 37.76 -9.59
N ASP A 371 7.06 37.17 -10.44
CA ASP A 371 5.62 36.96 -10.21
C ASP A 371 5.28 35.60 -9.59
N GLU A 372 6.28 34.74 -9.32
CA GLU A 372 6.07 33.47 -8.64
C GLU A 372 5.89 33.68 -7.14
N PHE A 373 4.84 33.10 -6.57
CA PHE A 373 4.69 32.99 -5.12
C PHE A 373 4.84 31.53 -4.67
N ALA A 374 5.35 31.36 -3.45
CA ALA A 374 5.27 30.11 -2.71
C ALA A 374 5.01 30.44 -1.24
N LEU A 375 4.05 29.78 -0.63
CA LEU A 375 3.63 30.04 0.74
C LEU A 375 3.07 28.79 1.43
N VAL A 376 3.06 28.82 2.76
CA VAL A 376 2.33 27.87 3.60
C VAL A 376 1.23 28.61 4.34
N THR A 377 0.01 28.10 4.30
CA THR A 377 -1.18 28.67 4.92
C THR A 377 -2.12 27.59 5.46
N MET A 378 -3.20 28.01 6.11
CA MET A 378 -4.16 27.14 6.81
C MET A 378 -5.34 26.70 5.90
N THR A 379 -5.93 25.57 6.12
CA THR A 379 -7.16 24.91 5.67
C THR A 379 -7.63 24.98 4.20
N ARG A 380 -8.12 23.85 3.63
CA ARG A 380 -8.60 23.78 2.23
C ARG A 380 -9.91 24.54 1.99
N ALA A 381 -10.87 24.48 2.90
CA ALA A 381 -12.15 25.17 2.74
C ALA A 381 -12.00 26.71 2.67
N ALA A 382 -11.05 27.27 3.43
CA ALA A 382 -10.67 28.67 3.31
C ALA A 382 -9.84 28.94 2.05
N LEU A 383 -9.10 27.95 1.56
CA LEU A 383 -8.18 28.05 0.44
C LEU A 383 -8.91 28.26 -0.88
N GLU A 384 -9.85 27.38 -1.24
CA GLU A 384 -10.56 27.44 -2.52
C GLU A 384 -11.31 28.76 -2.73
N ALA A 385 -11.91 29.28 -1.67
CA ALA A 385 -12.57 30.60 -1.70
C ALA A 385 -11.58 31.75 -1.93
N ARG A 386 -10.30 31.57 -1.64
CA ARG A 386 -9.26 32.63 -1.70
C ARG A 386 -8.41 32.57 -2.97
N LEU A 387 -8.58 31.57 -3.83
CA LEU A 387 -7.76 31.42 -5.05
C LEU A 387 -8.12 32.35 -6.20
N THR A 388 -9.13 33.23 -6.05
CA THR A 388 -9.56 34.16 -7.08
C THR A 388 -8.43 35.11 -7.47
N GLY A 389 -8.13 35.21 -8.76
CA GLY A 389 -7.06 36.08 -9.29
C GLY A 389 -5.65 35.48 -9.22
N MET A 390 -5.53 34.20 -8.83
CA MET A 390 -4.27 33.44 -8.81
C MET A 390 -4.36 32.22 -9.74
N THR A 391 -3.20 31.79 -10.24
CA THR A 391 -3.08 30.52 -10.96
C THR A 391 -2.15 29.59 -10.16
N PRO A 392 -2.72 28.68 -9.34
CA PRO A 392 -1.92 27.70 -8.62
C PRO A 392 -1.23 26.77 -9.61
N GLY A 393 0.08 26.58 -9.43
CA GLY A 393 0.86 25.57 -10.17
C GLY A 393 1.05 24.30 -9.35
N SER A 394 1.09 24.41 -8.01
CA SER A 394 1.20 23.28 -7.09
C SER A 394 0.43 23.58 -5.80
N MET A 395 -0.24 22.56 -5.28
CA MET A 395 -0.96 22.61 -4.01
C MET A 395 -0.73 21.30 -3.27
N PHE A 396 0.01 21.32 -2.17
CA PHE A 396 0.29 20.10 -1.40
C PHE A 396 -0.05 20.32 0.08
N ARG A 397 -0.49 19.25 0.73
CA ARG A 397 -0.69 19.28 2.20
C ARG A 397 0.66 19.29 2.90
N VAL A 398 0.68 19.85 4.09
CA VAL A 398 1.85 19.81 4.98
C VAL A 398 1.55 18.84 6.11
N LEU A 399 2.46 17.89 6.35
CA LEU A 399 2.48 17.00 7.49
C LEU A 399 3.59 17.46 8.43
N ASP A 400 3.20 17.87 9.60
CA ASP A 400 4.09 18.32 10.68
C ASP A 400 4.60 17.15 11.53
#